data_8622ea1d6d257b29ebfb5e672415504e
#
_entry.id   8622ea1d6d257b29ebfb5e672415504e
#
_cell.length_a   1.000
_cell.length_b   1.000
_cell.length_c   1.000
_cell.angle_alpha   90.00
_cell.angle_beta   90.00
_cell.angle_gamma   90.00
#
_symmetry.space_group_name_H-M   'P 1'
#
loop_
_entity.id
_entity.type
_entity.pdbx_description
1 polymer ?
#
loop_
_entity_poly.entity_id
_entity_poly.type
_entity_poly.pdbx_seq_one_letter_code
_entity_poly.pdbx_strand_id
1 'polypeptide(L)'
;MIELGTKIDEINTKVAHPHSSTCLAFGAVVTIALLCATLGVVVSNNADLDSVLGTIEGSDLATRSSTLFGNNPCEGAKPTDDAFNNFDCTTAVTNAVEQSGANVTRGYVGQINNTKTPPIMTSYFQAGLCPVNVHWHLGAEHFSAGEYDDKGTGPDDDYAIVDGRRLAAGGVRRGYQCRHYDATDAKFTTPYKWEHCVDMMVGQTYEVHWPHSSVGACGSPYQFQTPFYDGVFCGLGDGSLVKSGAVSTYDNVGVQAQVFTIVNDEDYYYPDLLRGAVLSTSTSDFWTDVAYYTGSTTGTSRDNDVCSAYSPITWQVDRKCHMISASSFDKMCADMKAQVDDMSDDLYAHGSRELVSNELASMQVYPPA
;
A
#
# COMPACT_ATOMS: atom_id res chain seq x y z
N MET A 1 -40.39 15.44 12.54
CA MET A 1 -39.69 14.88 11.36
C MET A 1 -40.12 15.53 10.04
N ILE A 2 -41.36 15.95 9.85
CA ILE A 2 -41.85 16.57 8.60
C ILE A 2 -41.36 18.01 8.44
N GLU A 3 -41.17 18.74 9.55
CA GLU A 3 -40.76 20.15 9.53
C GLU A 3 -39.24 20.35 9.25
N LEU A 4 -38.40 19.35 9.46
CA LEU A 4 -36.98 19.37 9.12
C LEU A 4 -36.73 19.15 7.61
N GLY A 5 -37.55 18.32 6.95
CA GLY A 5 -37.45 18.05 5.52
C GLY A 5 -37.73 19.27 4.65
N THR A 6 -38.74 20.05 5.00
CA THR A 6 -39.13 21.25 4.26
C THR A 6 -38.10 22.40 4.35
N LYS A 7 -37.33 22.49 5.45
CA LYS A 7 -36.26 23.48 5.56
C LYS A 7 -34.99 23.10 4.78
N ILE A 8 -34.75 21.83 4.60
CA ILE A 8 -33.60 21.33 3.79
C ILE A 8 -33.86 21.57 2.30
N ASP A 9 -35.10 21.36 1.84
CA ASP A 9 -35.48 21.65 0.45
C ASP A 9 -35.45 23.16 0.11
N GLU A 10 -35.79 24.05 1.07
CA GLU A 10 -35.70 25.48 0.90
C GLU A 10 -34.27 26.03 0.80
N ILE A 11 -33.31 25.35 1.45
CA ILE A 11 -31.88 25.65 1.35
C ILE A 11 -31.31 25.15 0.00
N ASN A 12 -31.71 23.98 -0.47
CA ASN A 12 -31.27 23.44 -1.76
C ASN A 12 -31.79 24.26 -2.97
N THR A 13 -32.98 24.87 -2.89
CA THR A 13 -33.52 25.69 -3.98
C THR A 13 -32.90 27.07 -4.09
N LYS A 14 -32.23 27.59 -3.04
CA LYS A 14 -31.52 28.86 -3.05
C LYS A 14 -30.06 28.80 -3.49
N VAL A 15 -29.49 27.62 -3.67
CA VAL A 15 -28.05 27.37 -3.99
C VAL A 15 -27.87 26.94 -5.46
N ALA A 16 -28.83 27.09 -6.33
CA ALA A 16 -28.67 26.87 -7.76
C ALA A 16 -28.02 28.04 -8.47
N HIS A 17 -26.70 27.96 -8.73
CA HIS A 17 -25.75 28.71 -9.58
C HIS A 17 -24.80 29.71 -8.88
N PRO A 18 -23.58 29.88 -9.41
CA PRO A 18 -22.56 28.98 -9.95
C PRO A 18 -21.17 29.16 -9.28
N HIS A 19 -20.25 28.29 -9.60
CA HIS A 19 -18.80 28.23 -9.35
C HIS A 19 -18.35 27.22 -8.31
N SER A 20 -17.56 26.24 -8.82
CA SER A 20 -17.19 24.97 -8.19
C SER A 20 -16.32 25.02 -6.92
N SER A 21 -15.79 26.17 -6.55
CA SER A 21 -14.92 26.32 -5.37
C SER A 21 -15.65 26.64 -4.06
N THR A 22 -16.92 27.03 -4.14
CA THR A 22 -17.70 27.42 -2.94
C THR A 22 -18.47 26.25 -2.30
N CYS A 23 -18.70 25.17 -3.05
CA CYS A 23 -19.45 24.02 -2.51
C CYS A 23 -18.66 23.20 -1.49
N LEU A 24 -17.33 23.09 -1.64
CA LEU A 24 -16.48 22.36 -0.68
C LEU A 24 -16.35 23.10 0.66
N ALA A 25 -16.27 24.42 0.63
CA ALA A 25 -16.25 25.23 1.85
C ALA A 25 -17.57 25.15 2.63
N PHE A 26 -18.71 25.09 1.92
CA PHE A 26 -20.02 24.99 2.57
C PHE A 26 -20.28 23.62 3.20
N GLY A 27 -19.80 22.53 2.57
CA GLY A 27 -19.90 21.17 3.14
C GLY A 27 -19.14 21.04 4.47
N ALA A 28 -17.92 21.59 4.52
CA ALA A 28 -17.10 21.60 5.74
C ALA A 28 -17.73 22.43 6.86
N VAL A 29 -18.29 23.59 6.56
CA VAL A 29 -18.94 24.48 7.54
C VAL A 29 -20.20 23.83 8.16
N VAL A 30 -21.01 23.12 7.36
CA VAL A 30 -22.20 22.43 7.85
C VAL A 30 -21.81 21.22 8.73
N THR A 31 -20.74 20.50 8.38
CA THR A 31 -20.25 19.38 9.19
C THR A 31 -19.66 19.86 10.52
N ILE A 32 -18.89 20.96 10.51
CA ILE A 32 -18.34 21.59 11.72
C ILE A 32 -19.46 22.14 12.61
N ALA A 33 -20.48 22.78 12.02
CA ALA A 33 -21.62 23.31 12.80
C ALA A 33 -22.45 22.21 13.45
N LEU A 34 -22.62 21.04 12.82
CA LEU A 34 -23.28 19.87 13.42
C LEU A 34 -22.43 19.24 14.53
N LEU A 35 -21.11 19.16 14.37
CA LEU A 35 -20.20 18.70 15.43
C LEU A 35 -20.19 19.67 16.62
N CYS A 36 -20.16 20.98 16.37
CA CYS A 36 -20.20 22.00 17.43
C CYS A 36 -21.52 22.01 18.20
N ALA A 37 -22.65 21.73 17.54
CA ALA A 37 -23.96 21.64 18.19
C ALA A 37 -24.06 20.43 19.15
N THR A 38 -23.40 19.31 18.78
CA THR A 38 -23.33 18.12 19.66
C THR A 38 -22.36 18.29 20.83
N LEU A 39 -21.38 19.20 20.70
CA LEU A 39 -20.41 19.52 21.74
C LEU A 39 -20.78 20.76 22.58
N GLY A 40 -21.93 21.40 22.32
CA GLY A 40 -22.40 22.56 23.05
C GLY A 40 -21.63 23.86 22.76
N VAL A 41 -20.90 23.94 21.64
CA VAL A 41 -20.13 25.11 21.21
C VAL A 41 -20.91 25.84 20.13
N VAL A 42 -21.32 27.08 20.36
CA VAL A 42 -21.93 27.96 19.37
C VAL A 42 -20.89 28.96 18.87
N VAL A 43 -20.48 28.83 17.61
CA VAL A 43 -19.59 29.78 16.94
C VAL A 43 -20.47 30.92 16.34
N SER A 44 -20.31 32.14 16.79
CA SER A 44 -21.25 33.23 16.53
C SER A 44 -20.86 34.17 15.39
N ASN A 45 -19.63 34.10 14.85
CA ASN A 45 -19.20 34.93 13.72
C ASN A 45 -17.98 34.37 12.97
N ASN A 46 -17.68 34.89 11.77
CA ASN A 46 -16.57 34.43 10.91
C ASN A 46 -15.18 34.64 11.51
N ALA A 47 -14.97 35.61 12.38
CA ALA A 47 -13.68 35.88 13.01
C ALA A 47 -13.30 34.76 14.01
N ASP A 48 -14.30 34.16 14.68
CA ASP A 48 -14.09 33.02 15.55
C ASP A 48 -13.75 31.76 14.76
N LEU A 49 -14.29 31.60 13.52
CA LEU A 49 -14.01 30.49 12.64
C LEU A 49 -12.55 30.55 12.13
N ASP A 50 -12.10 31.73 11.72
CA ASP A 50 -10.71 31.94 11.24
C ASP A 50 -9.70 31.73 12.38
N SER A 51 -10.05 32.12 13.62
CA SER A 51 -9.24 31.85 14.78
C SER A 51 -9.14 30.34 15.11
N VAL A 52 -10.23 29.60 14.95
CA VAL A 52 -10.26 28.15 15.16
C VAL A 52 -9.49 27.41 14.05
N LEU A 53 -9.64 27.83 12.78
CA LEU A 53 -8.93 27.29 11.64
C LEU A 53 -7.41 27.58 11.74
N GLY A 54 -7.02 28.83 12.05
CA GLY A 54 -5.61 29.19 12.24
C GLY A 54 -4.96 28.49 13.43
N THR A 55 -5.76 28.11 14.43
CA THR A 55 -5.26 27.30 15.58
C THR A 55 -5.10 25.82 15.19
N ILE A 56 -5.88 25.34 14.22
CA ILE A 56 -5.77 23.95 13.69
C ILE A 56 -4.54 23.83 12.78
N GLU A 57 -4.25 24.83 11.94
CA GLU A 57 -3.09 24.82 11.04
C GLU A 57 -1.73 24.99 11.74
N GLY A 58 -1.69 25.61 12.91
CA GLY A 58 -0.44 25.89 13.65
C GLY A 58 -0.09 24.91 14.78
N SER A 59 -0.88 23.87 15.00
CA SER A 59 -0.62 22.89 16.05
C SER A 59 -0.19 21.56 15.47
N ASP A 60 0.83 20.99 16.06
CA ASP A 60 1.32 19.64 15.81
C ASP A 60 0.14 18.63 15.78
N LEU A 61 -0.22 18.19 14.56
CA LEU A 61 -1.38 17.32 14.33
C LEU A 61 -1.23 16.00 15.12
N ALA A 62 0.00 15.52 15.28
CA ALA A 62 0.30 14.29 16.00
C ALA A 62 -0.05 14.40 17.48
N THR A 63 0.29 15.52 18.13
CA THR A 63 0.00 15.72 19.57
C THR A 63 -1.50 15.92 19.84
N ARG A 64 -2.24 16.50 18.88
CA ARG A 64 -3.70 16.64 18.98
C ARG A 64 -4.45 15.34 18.65
N SER A 65 -3.89 14.52 17.79
CA SER A 65 -4.48 13.23 17.41
C SER A 65 -4.61 12.32 18.62
N SER A 66 -3.56 12.21 19.44
CA SER A 66 -3.57 11.37 20.65
C SER A 66 -4.61 11.80 21.70
N THR A 67 -4.96 13.09 21.74
CA THR A 67 -5.97 13.61 22.68
C THR A 67 -7.41 13.47 22.19
N LEU A 68 -7.63 13.51 20.87
CA LEU A 68 -8.97 13.40 20.28
C LEU A 68 -9.42 11.96 20.04
N PHE A 69 -8.50 11.07 19.70
CA PHE A 69 -8.79 9.71 19.29
C PHE A 69 -8.23 8.63 20.25
N GLY A 70 -7.52 9.03 21.29
CA GLY A 70 -6.81 8.12 22.18
C GLY A 70 -5.46 7.67 21.59
N ASN A 71 -4.87 6.65 22.20
CA ASN A 71 -3.62 6.06 21.73
C ASN A 71 -3.86 5.21 20.50
N ASN A 72 -2.83 5.08 19.63
CA ASN A 72 -2.87 4.17 18.52
C ASN A 72 -3.10 2.72 19.00
N PRO A 73 -4.22 2.06 18.62
CA PRO A 73 -4.54 0.71 19.12
C PRO A 73 -3.62 -0.38 18.53
N CYS A 74 -2.86 -0.05 17.48
CA CYS A 74 -2.02 -0.98 16.74
C CYS A 74 -0.53 -0.83 17.04
N GLU A 75 -0.14 0.17 17.84
CA GLU A 75 1.26 0.45 18.14
C GLU A 75 1.95 -0.78 18.74
N GLY A 76 3.07 -1.18 18.10
CA GLY A 76 3.86 -2.32 18.56
C GLY A 76 3.23 -3.69 18.27
N ALA A 77 2.26 -3.79 17.36
CA ALA A 77 1.56 -5.03 17.02
C ALA A 77 2.44 -6.11 16.34
N LYS A 78 3.74 -5.86 16.18
CA LYS A 78 4.66 -6.85 15.61
C LYS A 78 4.66 -8.13 16.43
N PRO A 79 4.28 -9.28 15.84
CA PRO A 79 4.29 -10.56 16.55
C PRO A 79 5.73 -11.02 16.82
N THR A 80 5.89 -11.94 17.77
CA THR A 80 7.15 -12.67 17.95
C THR A 80 7.42 -13.53 16.70
N ASP A 81 8.69 -13.76 16.39
CA ASP A 81 9.10 -14.51 15.18
C ASP A 81 8.47 -15.90 15.07
N ASP A 82 8.17 -16.55 16.20
CA ASP A 82 7.51 -17.85 16.26
C ASP A 82 5.98 -17.82 16.03
N ALA A 83 5.37 -16.64 16.04
CA ALA A 83 3.91 -16.55 16.06
C ALA A 83 3.25 -16.95 14.74
N PHE A 84 3.96 -16.78 13.62
CA PHE A 84 3.42 -16.91 12.26
C PHE A 84 4.21 -17.89 11.39
N ASN A 85 4.63 -19.01 11.95
CA ASN A 85 5.31 -20.05 11.21
C ASN A 85 4.36 -20.80 10.28
N ASN A 86 4.78 -21.01 9.05
CA ASN A 86 4.10 -21.90 8.12
C ASN A 86 4.59 -23.34 8.30
N PHE A 87 3.80 -24.16 8.94
CA PHE A 87 4.16 -25.55 9.22
C PHE A 87 4.13 -26.47 8.00
N ASP A 88 3.48 -26.08 6.91
CA ASP A 88 3.37 -26.86 5.69
C ASP A 88 4.71 -26.92 4.91
N CYS A 89 5.59 -25.97 5.15
CA CYS A 89 6.91 -25.90 4.52
C CYS A 89 8.02 -26.62 5.32
N THR A 90 7.80 -26.96 6.57
CA THR A 90 8.86 -27.40 7.52
C THR A 90 9.59 -28.68 7.14
N THR A 91 9.01 -29.52 6.29
CA THR A 91 9.60 -30.80 5.89
C THR A 91 10.37 -30.73 4.56
N ALA A 92 10.27 -29.65 3.81
CA ALA A 92 10.74 -29.63 2.43
C ALA A 92 12.11 -28.96 2.24
N VAL A 93 12.62 -28.19 3.22
CA VAL A 93 13.72 -27.26 2.95
C VAL A 93 14.77 -27.26 4.03
N THR A 94 16.00 -27.54 3.62
CA THR A 94 17.18 -27.45 4.50
C THR A 94 17.94 -26.13 4.38
N ASN A 95 17.76 -25.38 3.29
CA ASN A 95 18.43 -24.10 3.03
C ASN A 95 17.49 -23.18 2.27
N ALA A 96 16.58 -22.54 2.96
CA ALA A 96 15.67 -21.56 2.36
C ALA A 96 16.36 -20.22 2.14
N VAL A 97 16.21 -19.65 0.96
CA VAL A 97 16.47 -18.23 0.73
C VAL A 97 15.32 -17.40 1.30
N GLU A 98 15.56 -16.14 1.55
CA GLU A 98 14.52 -15.20 1.96
C GLU A 98 13.33 -15.26 0.99
N GLN A 99 12.14 -15.51 1.52
CA GLN A 99 10.91 -15.46 0.74
C GLN A 99 10.49 -14.02 0.56
N SER A 100 10.54 -13.52 -0.67
CA SER A 100 10.12 -12.17 -1.00
C SER A 100 8.89 -12.22 -1.89
N GLY A 101 9.04 -11.90 -3.13
CA GLY A 101 8.03 -12.01 -4.13
C GLY A 101 8.05 -13.35 -4.85
N ALA A 102 7.15 -13.51 -5.80
CA ALA A 102 7.00 -14.69 -6.59
C ALA A 102 7.25 -14.44 -8.08
N ASN A 103 7.51 -15.53 -8.82
CA ASN A 103 7.40 -15.50 -10.27
C ASN A 103 5.90 -15.53 -10.63
N VAL A 104 5.38 -14.41 -11.13
CA VAL A 104 3.98 -14.26 -11.53
C VAL A 104 3.79 -14.39 -13.04
N THR A 105 4.82 -14.77 -13.77
CA THR A 105 4.71 -15.04 -15.22
C THR A 105 3.53 -15.97 -15.50
N ARG A 106 2.74 -15.66 -16.51
CA ARG A 106 1.58 -16.47 -16.88
C ARG A 106 1.96 -17.94 -17.10
N GLY A 107 1.26 -18.83 -16.40
CA GLY A 107 1.51 -20.27 -16.44
C GLY A 107 2.59 -20.77 -15.47
N TYR A 108 3.21 -19.90 -14.69
CA TYR A 108 4.11 -20.33 -13.62
C TYR A 108 3.31 -20.95 -12.45
N VAL A 109 3.84 -22.03 -11.88
CA VAL A 109 3.27 -22.69 -10.72
C VAL A 109 4.42 -23.10 -9.79
N GLY A 110 4.34 -22.77 -8.50
CA GLY A 110 5.28 -23.21 -7.49
C GLY A 110 5.17 -24.73 -7.19
N GLN A 111 6.13 -25.30 -6.48
CA GLN A 111 6.20 -26.73 -6.21
C GLN A 111 5.48 -27.14 -4.93
N ILE A 112 5.28 -26.25 -3.98
CA ILE A 112 4.57 -26.56 -2.74
C ILE A 112 3.07 -26.61 -3.02
N ASN A 113 2.44 -27.74 -2.75
CA ASN A 113 1.01 -27.90 -2.86
C ASN A 113 0.29 -27.13 -1.74
N ASN A 114 -0.40 -26.08 -2.12
CA ASN A 114 -1.04 -25.13 -1.21
C ASN A 114 -2.58 -25.25 -1.19
N THR A 115 -3.11 -26.44 -1.26
CA THR A 115 -4.56 -26.68 -1.24
C THR A 115 -5.23 -26.27 0.07
N LYS A 116 -4.46 -26.12 1.15
CA LYS A 116 -4.96 -25.74 2.47
C LYS A 116 -5.06 -24.22 2.67
N THR A 117 -4.35 -23.46 1.87
CA THR A 117 -4.28 -22.01 1.95
C THR A 117 -4.55 -21.37 0.58
N PRO A 118 -5.77 -21.54 0.03
CA PRO A 118 -6.10 -20.97 -1.28
C PRO A 118 -6.06 -19.44 -1.23
N PRO A 119 -5.60 -18.77 -2.30
CA PRO A 119 -5.58 -17.32 -2.33
C PRO A 119 -6.99 -16.74 -2.42
N ILE A 120 -7.17 -15.54 -1.89
CA ILE A 120 -8.40 -14.76 -2.08
C ILE A 120 -8.41 -14.21 -3.51
N MET A 121 -9.37 -14.65 -4.33
CA MET A 121 -9.51 -14.26 -5.74
C MET A 121 -10.56 -13.17 -5.96
N THR A 122 -11.38 -12.87 -4.96
CA THR A 122 -12.31 -11.73 -4.98
C THR A 122 -11.59 -10.46 -4.58
N SER A 123 -12.22 -9.29 -4.79
CA SER A 123 -11.64 -8.04 -4.25
C SER A 123 -11.51 -8.14 -2.74
N TYR A 124 -10.45 -7.55 -2.18
CA TYR A 124 -10.24 -7.56 -0.72
C TYR A 124 -11.36 -6.89 0.05
N PHE A 125 -11.98 -5.86 -0.54
CA PHE A 125 -13.19 -5.27 0.04
C PHE A 125 -14.33 -6.29 0.21
N GLN A 126 -14.58 -7.14 -0.82
CA GLN A 126 -15.60 -8.20 -0.72
C GLN A 126 -15.22 -9.30 0.27
N ALA A 127 -13.92 -9.51 0.47
CA ALA A 127 -13.40 -10.45 1.47
C ALA A 127 -13.37 -9.85 2.88
N GLY A 128 -13.77 -8.59 3.07
CA GLY A 128 -13.81 -7.93 4.37
C GLY A 128 -12.44 -7.42 4.87
N LEU A 129 -11.47 -7.25 3.95
CA LEU A 129 -10.17 -6.68 4.29
C LEU A 129 -10.16 -5.18 3.95
N CYS A 130 -9.59 -4.36 4.84
CA CYS A 130 -9.36 -2.94 4.57
C CYS A 130 -7.88 -2.66 4.30
N PRO A 131 -7.53 -1.62 3.52
CA PRO A 131 -6.14 -1.20 3.35
C PRO A 131 -5.60 -0.65 4.67
N VAL A 132 -4.40 -1.07 5.06
CA VAL A 132 -3.81 -0.73 6.37
C VAL A 132 -2.41 -0.16 6.29
N ASN A 133 -1.77 -0.27 5.13
CA ASN A 133 -0.43 0.26 4.89
C ASN A 133 -0.25 0.48 3.39
N VAL A 134 0.71 1.32 3.00
CA VAL A 134 1.28 1.41 1.66
C VAL A 134 2.77 1.58 1.79
N HIS A 135 3.53 0.86 1.00
CA HIS A 135 4.97 1.00 0.86
C HIS A 135 5.38 0.57 -0.55
N TRP A 136 6.63 0.82 -0.94
CA TRP A 136 7.12 0.44 -2.25
C TRP A 136 8.58 0.02 -2.21
N HIS A 137 8.96 -0.75 -3.21
CA HIS A 137 10.30 -1.31 -3.36
C HIS A 137 11.01 -0.72 -4.57
N LEU A 138 12.34 -0.61 -4.50
CA LEU A 138 13.19 -0.21 -5.60
C LEU A 138 13.28 -1.36 -6.63
N GLY A 139 12.58 -1.23 -7.75
CA GLY A 139 12.34 -2.34 -8.68
C GLY A 139 11.30 -3.33 -8.15
N ALA A 140 10.95 -4.32 -8.97
CA ALA A 140 9.94 -5.30 -8.61
C ALA A 140 10.52 -6.45 -7.77
N GLU A 141 9.83 -6.83 -6.70
CA GLU A 141 10.07 -8.05 -5.94
C GLU A 141 9.49 -9.29 -6.63
N HIS A 142 8.51 -9.09 -7.51
CA HIS A 142 7.95 -10.12 -8.36
C HIS A 142 8.66 -10.15 -9.72
N PHE A 143 8.55 -11.28 -10.41
CA PHE A 143 9.06 -11.48 -11.76
C PHE A 143 7.90 -11.77 -12.71
N SER A 144 7.79 -11.00 -13.79
CA SER A 144 6.83 -11.22 -14.87
C SER A 144 7.57 -11.14 -16.22
N ALA A 145 7.80 -12.28 -16.84
CA ALA A 145 8.56 -12.36 -18.09
C ALA A 145 7.91 -11.52 -19.21
N GLY A 146 8.67 -10.59 -19.74
CA GLY A 146 8.21 -9.69 -20.80
C GLY A 146 7.70 -8.33 -20.30
N GLU A 147 7.41 -8.20 -19.02
CA GLU A 147 6.91 -6.98 -18.37
C GLU A 147 7.97 -6.37 -17.45
N TYR A 148 8.28 -7.04 -16.35
CA TYR A 148 9.37 -6.68 -15.42
C TYR A 148 10.21 -7.93 -15.11
N ASP A 149 11.44 -7.90 -15.60
CA ASP A 149 12.34 -9.04 -15.58
C ASP A 149 13.82 -8.61 -15.69
N ASP A 150 14.71 -9.55 -15.94
CA ASP A 150 16.16 -9.32 -16.09
C ASP A 150 16.55 -8.46 -17.30
N LYS A 151 15.64 -8.25 -18.25
CA LYS A 151 15.86 -7.45 -19.45
C LYS A 151 15.29 -6.05 -19.36
N GLY A 152 14.66 -5.72 -18.23
CA GLY A 152 14.22 -4.36 -17.96
C GLY A 152 15.40 -3.42 -17.73
N THR A 153 15.17 -2.15 -17.97
CA THR A 153 16.19 -1.09 -17.88
C THR A 153 15.68 0.10 -17.08
N GLY A 154 16.58 0.93 -16.63
CA GLY A 154 16.28 2.15 -15.89
C GLY A 154 17.39 3.17 -15.98
N PRO A 155 17.23 4.37 -15.39
CA PRO A 155 18.22 5.45 -15.48
C PRO A 155 19.55 5.13 -14.78
N ASP A 156 19.57 4.14 -13.92
CA ASP A 156 20.72 3.71 -13.13
C ASP A 156 20.97 2.22 -13.39
N ASP A 157 21.62 1.95 -14.53
CA ASP A 157 21.98 0.59 -14.96
C ASP A 157 23.27 0.08 -14.30
N ASP A 158 24.04 0.97 -13.62
CA ASP A 158 25.30 0.65 -12.95
C ASP A 158 25.08 0.12 -11.51
N TYR A 159 24.30 -0.93 -11.36
CA TYR A 159 24.25 -1.61 -10.07
C TYR A 159 25.33 -2.72 -10.00
N ALA A 160 26.04 -2.73 -8.89
CA ALA A 160 27.00 -3.78 -8.61
C ALA A 160 26.28 -5.09 -8.24
N ILE A 161 26.75 -6.21 -8.80
CA ILE A 161 26.37 -7.51 -8.30
C ILE A 161 27.37 -7.88 -7.20
N VAL A 162 26.88 -7.94 -5.95
CA VAL A 162 27.68 -8.34 -4.78
C VAL A 162 27.02 -9.61 -4.20
N ASP A 163 27.77 -10.68 -4.12
CA ASP A 163 27.30 -12.00 -3.62
C ASP A 163 25.99 -12.48 -4.30
N GLY A 164 25.88 -12.25 -5.62
CA GLY A 164 24.69 -12.63 -6.40
C GLY A 164 23.50 -11.70 -6.23
N ARG A 165 23.64 -10.61 -5.46
CA ARG A 165 22.61 -9.59 -5.24
C ARG A 165 22.89 -8.35 -6.08
N ARG A 166 21.84 -7.79 -6.65
CA ARG A 166 21.91 -6.50 -7.34
C ARG A 166 21.81 -5.38 -6.32
N LEU A 167 22.83 -4.56 -6.18
CA LEU A 167 22.86 -3.45 -5.23
C LEU A 167 22.89 -2.12 -5.97
N ALA A 168 21.95 -1.24 -5.67
CA ALA A 168 21.99 0.16 -6.09
C ALA A 168 23.07 0.93 -5.33
N ALA A 169 23.40 2.14 -5.80
CA ALA A 169 24.25 3.06 -5.07
C ALA A 169 23.66 3.27 -3.66
N GLY A 170 24.43 2.93 -2.61
CA GLY A 170 23.95 2.95 -1.22
C GLY A 170 23.67 1.58 -0.60
N GLY A 171 23.85 0.47 -1.34
CA GLY A 171 23.74 -0.90 -0.80
C GLY A 171 22.32 -1.47 -0.73
N VAL A 172 21.34 -0.76 -1.25
CA VAL A 172 19.94 -1.24 -1.33
C VAL A 172 19.80 -2.17 -2.52
N ARG A 173 19.25 -3.37 -2.30
CA ARG A 173 19.02 -4.33 -3.38
C ARG A 173 17.92 -3.83 -4.32
N ARG A 174 18.25 -3.76 -5.62
CA ARG A 174 17.31 -3.42 -6.70
C ARG A 174 16.62 -4.68 -7.22
N GLY A 175 15.30 -4.62 -7.34
CA GLY A 175 14.48 -5.66 -7.95
C GLY A 175 14.48 -5.65 -9.47
N TYR A 176 13.55 -6.37 -10.09
CA TYR A 176 13.36 -6.40 -11.53
C TYR A 176 12.88 -5.06 -12.08
N GLN A 177 13.14 -4.85 -13.37
CA GLN A 177 12.85 -3.57 -14.02
C GLN A 177 11.80 -3.75 -15.11
N CYS A 178 10.97 -2.72 -15.28
CA CYS A 178 10.13 -2.54 -16.45
C CYS A 178 10.95 -2.33 -17.72
N ARG A 179 10.30 -2.45 -18.86
CA ARG A 179 10.92 -2.25 -20.18
C ARG A 179 10.50 -0.94 -20.83
N HIS A 180 9.87 -0.03 -20.08
CA HIS A 180 9.37 1.24 -20.61
C HIS A 180 10.45 2.32 -20.74
N TYR A 181 11.52 2.23 -19.95
CA TYR A 181 12.54 3.27 -19.89
C TYR A 181 13.19 3.49 -21.26
N ASP A 182 13.21 4.75 -21.72
CA ASP A 182 13.90 5.21 -22.89
C ASP A 182 14.71 6.47 -22.55
N ALA A 183 16.05 6.35 -22.56
CA ALA A 183 16.98 7.44 -22.25
C ALA A 183 16.88 8.62 -23.22
N THR A 184 16.22 8.46 -24.36
CA THR A 184 16.03 9.52 -25.38
C THR A 184 14.70 10.27 -25.24
N ASP A 185 13.77 9.76 -24.44
CA ASP A 185 12.46 10.38 -24.19
C ASP A 185 12.49 11.22 -22.91
N ALA A 186 12.12 12.49 -23.05
CA ALA A 186 12.15 13.48 -21.98
C ALA A 186 11.28 13.09 -20.77
N LYS A 187 10.19 12.35 -20.96
CA LYS A 187 9.31 11.95 -19.84
C LYS A 187 10.02 11.01 -18.85
N PHE A 188 11.04 10.25 -19.29
CA PHE A 188 11.84 9.38 -18.41
C PHE A 188 13.12 10.02 -17.90
N THR A 189 13.54 11.16 -18.48
CA THR A 189 14.86 11.75 -18.19
C THR A 189 14.79 13.14 -17.56
N THR A 190 13.64 13.82 -17.67
CA THR A 190 13.46 15.12 -17.03
C THR A 190 13.28 14.95 -15.52
N PRO A 191 14.17 15.53 -14.68
CA PRO A 191 14.01 15.43 -13.23
C PRO A 191 12.69 16.02 -12.75
N TYR A 192 12.11 15.40 -11.73
CA TYR A 192 10.98 15.93 -10.96
C TYR A 192 11.46 16.49 -9.62
N LYS A 193 10.84 17.56 -9.14
CA LYS A 193 11.15 18.13 -7.83
C LYS A 193 10.27 17.45 -6.78
N TRP A 194 10.79 16.44 -6.12
CA TRP A 194 10.12 15.75 -5.03
C TRP A 194 9.97 16.67 -3.82
N GLU A 195 8.78 16.75 -3.26
CA GLU A 195 8.46 17.57 -2.08
C GLU A 195 8.14 16.73 -0.85
N HIS A 196 7.69 15.51 -1.05
CA HIS A 196 7.20 14.64 0.02
C HIS A 196 7.90 13.28 0.05
N CYS A 197 8.07 12.61 -1.08
CA CYS A 197 8.83 11.36 -1.16
C CYS A 197 10.35 11.61 -1.06
N VAL A 198 11.07 10.62 -0.56
CA VAL A 198 12.53 10.66 -0.36
C VAL A 198 13.21 9.72 -1.34
N ASP A 199 14.33 10.17 -1.92
CA ASP A 199 15.23 9.38 -2.80
C ASP A 199 14.53 8.69 -3.99
N MET A 200 13.50 9.33 -4.54
CA MET A 200 12.80 8.86 -5.73
C MET A 200 13.39 9.41 -7.03
N MET A 201 13.31 8.65 -8.10
CA MET A 201 13.90 8.99 -9.38
C MET A 201 12.93 8.77 -10.54
N VAL A 202 12.84 9.75 -11.45
CA VAL A 202 12.10 9.63 -12.73
C VAL A 202 12.82 8.61 -13.62
N GLY A 203 12.07 7.81 -14.36
CA GLY A 203 12.57 6.72 -15.20
C GLY A 203 12.78 5.40 -14.46
N GLN A 204 12.82 5.43 -13.13
CA GLN A 204 13.06 4.26 -12.29
C GLN A 204 11.79 3.41 -12.16
N THR A 205 11.97 2.10 -12.02
CA THR A 205 10.90 1.16 -11.68
C THR A 205 10.73 1.06 -10.18
N TYR A 206 9.47 1.08 -9.73
CA TYR A 206 9.09 0.79 -8.34
C TYR A 206 7.89 -0.14 -8.31
N GLU A 207 7.86 -1.03 -7.32
CA GLU A 207 6.70 -1.87 -7.02
C GLU A 207 6.00 -1.35 -5.77
N VAL A 208 4.74 -1.00 -5.91
CA VAL A 208 3.90 -0.55 -4.79
C VAL A 208 3.14 -1.73 -4.21
N HIS A 209 3.19 -1.86 -2.90
CA HIS A 209 2.43 -2.83 -2.13
C HIS A 209 1.36 -2.12 -1.30
N TRP A 210 0.14 -2.65 -1.35
CA TRP A 210 -0.99 -2.23 -0.52
C TRP A 210 -1.43 -3.39 0.37
N PRO A 211 -0.86 -3.49 1.57
CA PRO A 211 -1.33 -4.43 2.58
C PRO A 211 -2.75 -4.14 3.03
N HIS A 212 -3.54 -5.19 3.11
CA HIS A 212 -4.91 -5.20 3.60
C HIS A 212 -5.05 -6.19 4.73
N SER A 213 -5.90 -5.90 5.69
CA SER A 213 -6.16 -6.77 6.84
C SER A 213 -7.62 -6.70 7.27
N SER A 214 -8.18 -7.83 7.71
CA SER A 214 -9.48 -7.87 8.39
C SER A 214 -9.37 -7.58 9.88
N VAL A 215 -8.15 -7.66 10.43
CA VAL A 215 -7.84 -7.48 11.86
C VAL A 215 -7.11 -6.17 12.14
N GLY A 216 -6.97 -5.31 11.13
CA GLY A 216 -6.46 -3.96 11.27
C GLY A 216 -7.48 -2.99 11.88
N ALA A 217 -7.08 -1.74 12.07
CA ALA A 217 -7.93 -0.69 12.63
C ALA A 217 -8.92 -0.10 11.60
N CYS A 218 -9.61 -0.96 10.83
CA CYS A 218 -10.53 -0.58 9.78
C CYS A 218 -11.59 0.42 10.23
N GLY A 219 -11.80 1.49 9.43
CA GLY A 219 -12.80 2.52 9.69
C GLY A 219 -12.48 3.42 10.88
N SER A 220 -11.29 3.32 11.45
CA SER A 220 -10.77 4.22 12.48
C SER A 220 -9.81 5.25 11.89
N PRO A 221 -9.49 6.33 12.61
CA PRO A 221 -8.44 7.27 12.20
C PRO A 221 -7.04 6.65 12.11
N TYR A 222 -6.83 5.49 12.70
CA TYR A 222 -5.58 4.73 12.70
C TYR A 222 -5.59 3.57 11.69
N GLN A 223 -6.42 3.63 10.67
CA GLN A 223 -6.51 2.55 9.69
C GLN A 223 -5.19 2.30 8.95
N PHE A 224 -4.52 3.38 8.53
CA PHE A 224 -3.20 3.31 7.91
C PHE A 224 -2.11 3.41 8.96
N GLN A 225 -1.18 2.49 8.94
CA GLN A 225 -0.14 2.31 9.94
C GLN A 225 1.22 2.12 9.30
N THR A 226 2.26 2.60 9.99
CA THR A 226 3.65 2.22 9.76
C THR A 226 4.28 1.87 11.11
N PRO A 227 5.11 0.84 11.20
CA PRO A 227 5.52 -0.07 10.13
C PRO A 227 4.40 -1.02 9.70
N PHE A 228 4.63 -1.72 8.59
CA PHE A 228 3.72 -2.73 8.02
C PHE A 228 3.05 -3.65 9.06
N TYR A 229 3.82 -4.10 10.06
CA TYR A 229 3.33 -5.07 11.06
C TYR A 229 2.22 -4.49 11.94
N ASP A 230 2.29 -3.23 12.30
CA ASP A 230 1.31 -2.59 13.16
C ASP A 230 -0.06 -2.55 12.47
N GLY A 231 -0.10 -2.21 11.17
CA GLY A 231 -1.33 -2.24 10.40
C GLY A 231 -1.91 -3.64 10.20
N VAL A 232 -1.04 -4.56 9.79
CA VAL A 232 -1.47 -5.90 9.32
C VAL A 232 -1.84 -6.83 10.48
N PHE A 233 -1.09 -6.77 11.58
CA PHE A 233 -1.23 -7.69 12.71
C PHE A 233 -1.92 -7.07 13.93
N CYS A 234 -2.44 -5.88 13.83
CA CYS A 234 -3.05 -5.11 14.91
C CYS A 234 -3.99 -5.93 15.83
N GLY A 235 -4.92 -6.65 15.24
CA GLY A 235 -5.89 -7.48 15.98
C GLY A 235 -5.44 -8.91 16.25
N LEU A 236 -4.24 -9.33 15.83
CA LEU A 236 -3.74 -10.70 16.05
C LEU A 236 -2.97 -10.85 17.38
N GLY A 237 -2.64 -9.73 18.03
CA GLY A 237 -1.96 -9.71 19.33
C GLY A 237 -0.62 -10.43 19.32
N ASP A 238 -0.40 -11.31 20.30
CA ASP A 238 0.82 -12.12 20.44
C ASP A 238 0.87 -13.35 19.49
N GLY A 239 -0.05 -13.42 18.53
CA GLY A 239 -0.16 -14.57 17.62
C GLY A 239 -0.86 -15.79 18.21
N SER A 240 -1.39 -15.72 19.43
CA SER A 240 -2.08 -16.85 20.06
C SER A 240 -3.29 -17.33 19.26
N LEU A 241 -4.01 -16.42 18.59
CA LEU A 241 -5.15 -16.74 17.71
C LEU A 241 -4.71 -17.52 16.47
N VAL A 242 -3.55 -17.19 15.91
CA VAL A 242 -2.98 -17.90 14.76
C VAL A 242 -2.47 -19.27 15.20
N LYS A 243 -1.73 -19.36 16.30
CA LYS A 243 -1.20 -20.62 16.86
C LYS A 243 -2.31 -21.60 17.24
N SER A 244 -3.44 -21.10 17.73
CA SER A 244 -4.61 -21.94 18.05
C SER A 244 -5.40 -22.38 16.82
N GLY A 245 -5.09 -21.85 15.63
CA GLY A 245 -5.85 -22.08 14.41
C GLY A 245 -7.21 -21.35 14.39
N ALA A 246 -7.48 -20.44 15.35
CA ALA A 246 -8.71 -19.65 15.37
C ALA A 246 -8.74 -18.58 14.28
N VAL A 247 -7.58 -18.08 13.88
CA VAL A 247 -7.41 -17.12 12.80
C VAL A 247 -6.24 -17.54 11.92
N SER A 248 -6.43 -17.55 10.61
CA SER A 248 -5.38 -17.79 9.63
C SER A 248 -4.92 -16.49 8.99
N THR A 249 -3.62 -16.35 8.73
CA THR A 249 -3.09 -15.14 8.07
C THR A 249 -3.53 -15.05 6.61
N TYR A 250 -3.60 -16.18 5.90
CA TYR A 250 -3.97 -16.20 4.48
C TYR A 250 -5.44 -15.80 4.21
N ASP A 251 -6.35 -15.93 5.20
CA ASP A 251 -7.73 -15.46 5.09
C ASP A 251 -7.89 -14.00 5.54
N ASN A 252 -6.95 -13.49 6.34
CA ASN A 252 -7.10 -12.23 7.04
C ASN A 252 -6.09 -11.16 6.62
N VAL A 253 -5.08 -11.52 5.82
CA VAL A 253 -4.05 -10.62 5.34
C VAL A 253 -3.87 -10.80 3.84
N GLY A 254 -3.97 -9.71 3.09
CA GLY A 254 -3.75 -9.70 1.66
C GLY A 254 -2.89 -8.52 1.23
N VAL A 255 -2.10 -8.71 0.17
CA VAL A 255 -1.31 -7.63 -0.42
C VAL A 255 -1.65 -7.53 -1.90
N GLN A 256 -1.98 -6.31 -2.34
CA GLN A 256 -2.01 -5.96 -3.75
C GLN A 256 -0.66 -5.41 -4.17
N ALA A 257 -0.21 -5.73 -5.37
CA ALA A 257 1.04 -5.22 -5.93
C ALA A 257 0.87 -4.77 -7.37
N GLN A 258 1.45 -3.60 -7.68
CA GLN A 258 1.58 -3.10 -9.06
C GLN A 258 2.97 -2.51 -9.26
N VAL A 259 3.49 -2.67 -10.49
CA VAL A 259 4.82 -2.21 -10.87
C VAL A 259 4.71 -1.04 -11.83
N PHE A 260 5.43 0.03 -11.52
CA PHE A 260 5.39 1.28 -12.27
C PHE A 260 6.78 1.73 -12.70
N THR A 261 6.89 2.25 -13.92
CA THR A 261 7.96 3.16 -14.32
C THR A 261 7.51 4.60 -14.06
N ILE A 262 8.30 5.35 -13.32
CA ILE A 262 7.97 6.74 -13.01
C ILE A 262 8.26 7.63 -14.21
N VAL A 263 7.31 8.48 -14.58
CA VAL A 263 7.47 9.46 -15.64
C VAL A 263 7.22 10.88 -15.11
N ASN A 264 7.91 11.86 -15.68
CA ASN A 264 7.60 13.28 -15.47
C ASN A 264 6.65 13.76 -16.57
N ASP A 265 5.41 13.27 -16.52
CA ASP A 265 4.36 13.53 -17.50
C ASP A 265 2.98 13.40 -16.82
N GLU A 266 2.24 14.48 -16.77
CA GLU A 266 0.95 14.57 -16.10
C GLU A 266 -0.20 13.83 -16.82
N ASP A 267 -0.02 13.39 -18.05
CA ASP A 267 -0.98 12.52 -18.72
C ASP A 267 -1.10 11.15 -18.01
N TYR A 268 -0.11 10.80 -17.18
CA TYR A 268 -0.07 9.60 -16.36
C TYR A 268 -0.42 9.85 -14.88
N TYR A 269 -1.04 10.99 -14.57
CA TYR A 269 -1.39 11.33 -13.19
C TYR A 269 -2.54 10.48 -12.66
N TYR A 270 -2.35 9.95 -11.44
CA TYR A 270 -3.37 9.25 -10.66
C TYR A 270 -3.45 9.82 -9.23
N PRO A 271 -4.62 10.27 -8.77
CA PRO A 271 -4.72 11.09 -7.54
C PRO A 271 -4.75 10.30 -6.23
N ASP A 272 -4.97 8.99 -6.24
CA ASP A 272 -5.30 8.23 -5.01
C ASP A 272 -4.55 6.90 -4.90
N LEU A 273 -3.21 6.97 -4.92
CA LEU A 273 -2.35 5.79 -4.76
C LEU A 273 -2.32 5.24 -3.33
N LEU A 274 -2.67 6.04 -2.31
CA LEU A 274 -2.60 5.60 -0.91
C LEU A 274 -3.53 4.41 -0.64
N ARG A 275 -4.73 4.39 -1.26
CA ARG A 275 -5.81 3.50 -0.84
C ARG A 275 -5.86 2.14 -1.50
N GLY A 276 -5.08 1.90 -2.53
CA GLY A 276 -5.04 0.60 -3.20
C GLY A 276 -4.54 0.66 -4.63
N ALA A 277 -4.49 -0.50 -5.26
CA ALA A 277 -4.07 -0.66 -6.63
C ALA A 277 -4.91 0.18 -7.60
N VAL A 278 -4.25 0.74 -8.62
CA VAL A 278 -4.93 1.44 -9.71
C VAL A 278 -5.74 0.42 -10.50
N LEU A 279 -7.03 0.61 -10.53
CA LEU A 279 -7.93 -0.23 -11.31
C LEU A 279 -8.07 0.33 -12.74
N SER A 280 -8.48 -0.52 -13.66
CA SER A 280 -8.66 -0.13 -15.06
C SER A 280 -9.44 1.17 -15.20
N THR A 281 -8.87 2.11 -15.95
CA THR A 281 -9.55 3.32 -16.40
C THR A 281 -9.94 3.15 -17.87
N SER A 282 -10.74 4.06 -18.43
CA SER A 282 -11.15 3.99 -19.84
C SER A 282 -10.00 4.05 -20.84
N THR A 283 -8.80 4.42 -20.40
CA THR A 283 -7.61 4.65 -21.24
C THR A 283 -6.43 3.74 -20.91
N SER A 284 -6.55 2.83 -19.91
CA SER A 284 -5.44 1.99 -19.46
C SER A 284 -5.89 0.55 -19.22
N ASP A 285 -4.92 -0.35 -19.24
CA ASP A 285 -5.08 -1.78 -18.97
C ASP A 285 -4.64 -2.18 -17.54
N PHE A 286 -4.67 -1.23 -16.60
CA PHE A 286 -4.42 -1.50 -15.19
C PHE A 286 -5.34 -2.59 -14.67
N TRP A 287 -4.78 -3.51 -13.87
CA TRP A 287 -5.51 -4.56 -13.17
C TRP A 287 -6.31 -5.52 -14.07
N THR A 288 -5.88 -5.68 -15.32
CA THR A 288 -6.54 -6.56 -16.30
C THR A 288 -5.91 -7.94 -16.42
N ASP A 289 -4.70 -8.11 -15.89
CA ASP A 289 -3.94 -9.36 -15.89
C ASP A 289 -3.30 -9.62 -14.53
N VAL A 290 -4.09 -10.13 -13.59
CA VAL A 290 -3.71 -10.31 -12.19
C VAL A 290 -3.34 -11.75 -11.90
N ALA A 291 -2.23 -11.97 -11.19
CA ALA A 291 -1.87 -13.23 -10.57
C ALA A 291 -2.45 -13.29 -9.14
N TYR A 292 -3.06 -14.42 -8.80
CA TYR A 292 -3.54 -14.73 -7.46
C TYR A 292 -2.71 -15.89 -6.91
N TYR A 293 -2.09 -15.72 -5.76
CA TYR A 293 -1.32 -16.78 -5.13
C TYR A 293 -1.25 -16.58 -3.61
N THR A 294 -0.92 -17.65 -2.89
CA THR A 294 -0.56 -17.58 -1.47
C THR A 294 0.96 -17.56 -1.37
N GLY A 295 1.48 -16.53 -0.74
CA GLY A 295 2.91 -16.30 -0.60
C GLY A 295 3.29 -15.91 0.83
N SER A 296 4.51 -15.41 1.02
CA SER A 296 5.00 -14.95 2.30
C SER A 296 4.76 -13.46 2.51
N THR A 297 4.81 -13.03 3.76
CA THR A 297 4.99 -11.61 4.10
C THR A 297 6.39 -11.18 3.65
N THR A 298 6.49 -10.00 3.01
CA THR A 298 7.76 -9.33 2.80
C THR A 298 8.19 -8.62 4.08
N GLY A 299 9.47 -8.45 4.33
CA GLY A 299 9.97 -7.73 5.51
C GLY A 299 11.39 -8.19 5.88
N THR A 300 12.30 -7.25 6.06
CA THR A 300 13.72 -7.50 6.37
C THR A 300 13.93 -8.22 7.71
N SER A 301 12.93 -8.20 8.59
CA SER A 301 13.01 -8.82 9.92
C SER A 301 12.72 -10.32 9.91
N ARG A 302 12.34 -10.90 8.77
CA ARG A 302 12.17 -12.33 8.63
C ARG A 302 13.37 -12.91 7.88
N ASP A 303 14.26 -13.49 8.65
CA ASP A 303 15.27 -14.37 8.12
C ASP A 303 14.61 -15.72 7.85
N ASN A 304 14.44 -16.05 6.56
CA ASN A 304 13.87 -17.32 6.15
C ASN A 304 14.98 -18.32 5.86
N ASP A 305 15.86 -18.55 6.81
CA ASP A 305 16.81 -19.66 6.74
C ASP A 305 16.10 -21.01 6.57
N VAL A 306 14.84 -21.05 7.03
CA VAL A 306 13.98 -22.21 6.89
C VAL A 306 12.57 -21.73 6.52
N CYS A 307 11.88 -22.47 5.68
CA CYS A 307 10.49 -22.22 5.30
C CYS A 307 9.53 -22.12 6.51
N SER A 308 9.93 -22.63 7.66
CA SER A 308 9.19 -22.52 8.93
C SER A 308 8.98 -21.09 9.43
N ALA A 309 9.78 -20.13 8.97
CA ALA A 309 9.58 -18.71 9.25
C ALA A 309 8.57 -18.01 8.33
N TYR A 310 7.89 -18.76 7.47
CA TYR A 310 6.94 -18.27 6.50
C TYR A 310 5.53 -18.17 7.08
N SER A 311 4.91 -17.00 6.94
CA SER A 311 3.48 -16.80 7.22
C SER A 311 2.72 -16.66 5.92
N PRO A 312 1.80 -17.57 5.59
CA PRO A 312 1.05 -17.49 4.35
C PRO A 312 0.10 -16.30 4.39
N ILE A 313 0.16 -15.48 3.35
CA ILE A 313 -0.78 -14.40 3.08
C ILE A 313 -1.25 -14.49 1.64
N THR A 314 -2.36 -13.85 1.32
CA THR A 314 -2.86 -13.82 -0.05
C THR A 314 -2.27 -12.65 -0.83
N TRP A 315 -1.94 -12.89 -2.10
CA TRP A 315 -1.40 -11.90 -3.02
C TRP A 315 -2.28 -11.72 -4.25
N GLN A 316 -2.41 -10.48 -4.66
CA GLN A 316 -3.00 -10.09 -5.94
C GLN A 316 -1.99 -9.18 -6.64
N VAL A 317 -1.36 -9.66 -7.70
CA VAL A 317 -0.25 -8.98 -8.37
C VAL A 317 -0.59 -8.72 -9.82
N ASP A 318 -0.57 -7.45 -10.22
CA ASP A 318 -0.68 -7.07 -11.62
C ASP A 318 0.59 -7.53 -12.37
N ARG A 319 0.40 -8.39 -13.38
CA ARG A 319 1.53 -8.94 -14.16
C ARG A 319 2.15 -7.95 -15.11
N LYS A 320 1.49 -6.82 -15.35
CA LYS A 320 1.94 -5.81 -16.30
C LYS A 320 2.71 -4.71 -15.61
N CYS A 321 3.60 -4.10 -16.36
CA CYS A 321 4.24 -2.87 -15.97
C CYS A 321 3.46 -1.67 -16.51
N HIS A 322 3.33 -0.64 -15.70
CA HIS A 322 2.60 0.57 -16.04
C HIS A 322 3.50 1.81 -15.94
N MET A 323 3.06 2.92 -16.52
CA MET A 323 3.65 4.23 -16.29
C MET A 323 2.75 5.05 -15.37
N ILE A 324 3.38 5.82 -14.48
CA ILE A 324 2.68 6.73 -13.59
C ILE A 324 3.48 8.00 -13.38
N SER A 325 2.80 9.15 -13.22
CA SER A 325 3.51 10.41 -13.03
C SER A 325 4.22 10.48 -11.67
N ALA A 326 5.35 11.17 -11.63
CA ALA A 326 6.07 11.47 -10.40
C ALA A 326 5.19 12.21 -9.38
N SER A 327 4.33 13.11 -9.84
CA SER A 327 3.37 13.84 -9.02
C SER A 327 2.36 12.93 -8.30
N SER A 328 1.99 11.79 -8.89
CA SER A 328 1.13 10.79 -8.24
C SER A 328 1.79 10.15 -7.02
N PHE A 329 3.08 9.79 -7.13
CA PHE A 329 3.85 9.27 -6.01
C PHE A 329 4.09 10.33 -4.93
N ASP A 330 4.46 11.54 -5.34
CA ASP A 330 4.71 12.62 -4.38
C ASP A 330 3.44 12.99 -3.61
N LYS A 331 2.28 12.94 -4.29
CA LYS A 331 0.98 13.07 -3.62
C LYS A 331 0.70 11.90 -2.66
N MET A 332 1.02 10.66 -3.02
CA MET A 332 0.88 9.51 -2.10
C MET A 332 1.70 9.74 -0.84
N CYS A 333 2.95 10.20 -0.96
CA CYS A 333 3.79 10.55 0.19
C CYS A 333 3.19 11.69 1.04
N ALA A 334 2.59 12.70 0.39
CA ALA A 334 1.86 13.76 1.09
C ALA A 334 0.66 13.18 1.89
N ASP A 335 -0.10 12.28 1.27
CA ASP A 335 -1.25 11.64 1.89
C ASP A 335 -0.82 10.71 3.05
N MET A 336 0.33 10.04 2.94
CA MET A 336 0.93 9.24 4.02
C MET A 336 1.27 10.09 5.23
N LYS A 337 1.90 11.25 5.02
CA LYS A 337 2.22 12.21 6.10
C LYS A 337 0.97 12.78 6.76
N ALA A 338 -0.13 12.86 6.04
CA ALA A 338 -1.40 13.39 6.56
C ALA A 338 -2.23 12.37 7.34
N GLN A 339 -1.79 11.11 7.45
CA GLN A 339 -2.47 10.12 8.27
C GLN A 339 -2.31 10.43 9.77
N VAL A 340 -3.21 9.93 10.58
CA VAL A 340 -3.19 10.13 12.04
C VAL A 340 -2.00 9.40 12.67
N ASP A 341 -1.68 8.22 12.20
CA ASP A 341 -0.39 7.58 12.41
C ASP A 341 0.55 8.11 11.34
N ASP A 342 1.42 9.04 11.72
CA ASP A 342 2.33 9.72 10.80
C ASP A 342 3.26 8.70 10.13
N MET A 343 3.01 8.41 8.84
CA MET A 343 3.78 7.46 8.05
C MET A 343 5.08 8.08 7.47
N SER A 344 5.59 9.15 8.07
CA SER A 344 6.79 9.86 7.58
C SER A 344 8.07 9.01 7.59
N ASP A 345 8.13 7.98 8.42
CA ASP A 345 9.30 7.09 8.49
C ASP A 345 9.38 6.11 7.30
N ASP A 346 8.37 6.05 6.44
CA ASP A 346 8.27 5.08 5.33
C ASP A 346 8.10 5.75 3.95
N LEU A 347 8.68 6.94 3.76
CA LEU A 347 8.54 7.77 2.54
C LEU A 347 9.62 7.52 1.49
N TYR A 348 10.28 6.39 1.52
CA TYR A 348 11.36 5.98 0.61
C TYR A 348 11.15 4.56 0.09
N ALA A 349 11.81 4.24 -1.03
CA ALA A 349 11.75 2.91 -1.58
C ALA A 349 12.55 1.89 -0.76
N HIS A 350 11.89 0.81 -0.35
CA HIS A 350 12.54 -0.31 0.32
C HIS A 350 13.42 -1.10 -0.67
N GLY A 351 14.41 -1.81 -0.15
CA GLY A 351 15.16 -2.77 -0.94
C GLY A 351 14.30 -3.96 -1.33
N SER A 352 14.40 -4.38 -2.59
CA SER A 352 13.72 -5.57 -3.08
C SER A 352 14.45 -6.83 -2.61
N ARG A 353 13.71 -7.90 -2.33
CA ARG A 353 14.22 -9.20 -1.98
C ARG A 353 14.41 -10.08 -3.21
N GLU A 354 15.05 -11.22 -3.04
CA GLU A 354 15.15 -12.22 -4.07
C GLU A 354 13.86 -13.02 -4.21
N LEU A 355 13.62 -13.53 -5.41
CA LEU A 355 12.54 -14.47 -5.62
C LEU A 355 12.76 -15.75 -4.79
N VAL A 356 11.68 -16.26 -4.29
CA VAL A 356 11.63 -17.60 -3.71
C VAL A 356 11.92 -18.62 -4.79
N SER A 357 12.78 -19.59 -4.49
CA SER A 357 13.01 -20.74 -5.39
C SER A 357 11.72 -21.57 -5.56
N ASN A 358 11.62 -22.32 -6.65
CA ASN A 358 10.43 -23.14 -6.92
C ASN A 358 10.08 -24.11 -5.79
N GLU A 359 11.09 -24.65 -5.15
CA GLU A 359 10.97 -25.61 -4.03
C GLU A 359 10.35 -24.95 -2.80
N LEU A 360 10.51 -23.64 -2.66
CA LEU A 360 10.00 -22.83 -1.56
C LEU A 360 8.75 -22.06 -1.90
N ALA A 361 8.34 -22.08 -3.17
CA ALA A 361 7.17 -21.36 -3.63
C ALA A 361 5.89 -22.11 -3.27
N SER A 362 5.23 -21.65 -2.24
CA SER A 362 3.91 -22.09 -1.82
C SER A 362 2.83 -21.43 -2.70
N MET A 363 2.95 -21.58 -4.02
CA MET A 363 2.12 -20.83 -4.95
C MET A 363 1.28 -21.72 -5.83
N GLN A 364 0.03 -21.32 -5.96
CA GLN A 364 -0.78 -21.61 -7.13
C GLN A 364 -1.12 -20.28 -7.78
N VAL A 365 -0.56 -20.01 -8.95
CA VAL A 365 -0.93 -18.83 -9.71
C VAL A 365 -2.19 -19.16 -10.48
N TYR A 366 -3.28 -18.54 -10.11
CA TYR A 366 -4.55 -18.69 -10.80
C TYR A 366 -4.62 -17.63 -11.89
N PRO A 367 -4.58 -18.01 -13.19
CA PRO A 367 -4.88 -17.05 -14.23
C PRO A 367 -6.34 -16.62 -14.07
N PRO A 368 -6.70 -15.38 -14.43
CA PRO A 368 -8.09 -15.01 -14.54
C PRO A 368 -8.78 -15.98 -15.51
N ALA A 369 -9.99 -16.38 -15.15
CA ALA A 369 -10.82 -17.28 -15.95
C ALA A 369 -11.15 -16.67 -17.31
#